data_3344a4deba428b88ac0b9f24c13622aa
#
_entry.id   3344a4deba428b88ac0b9f24c13622aa
#
_cell.length_a   1.000
_cell.length_b   1.000
_cell.length_c   1.000
_cell.angle_alpha   90.00
_cell.angle_beta   90.00
_cell.angle_gamma   90.00
#
_symmetry.space_group_name_H-M   'P 1'
#
loop_
_entity.id
_entity.type
_entity.pdbx_description
1 polymer ?
#
loop_
_entity_poly.entity_id
_entity_poly.type
_entity_poly.pdbx_seq_one_letter_code
_entity_poly.pdbx_strand_id
1 'polypeptide(L)'
;AALPEPVLRQAAEEMLDWHGSGMSVMEMSHRGKEFISIHAEAESLLRELLAVPANYKLLFMQGGAIGENAIVPMNMLRGKTSADYVDTGEWSKKSIKEAGKYCTVNVAASGKAGGYTSIPPFDAWKLDPNAAYVHICSNETIGGVEYHWTPEVGSVPLVADMSSNILSGPVDVSKYGLIYGGAQKNIGPAGLTIVIVRDD
;
A
#
# COMPACT_ATOMS: atom_id res chain seq x y z
N ALA A 1 -8.75 -7.85 -9.85
CA ALA A 1 -9.01 -9.24 -9.50
C ALA A 1 -10.52 -9.50 -9.45
N ALA A 2 -10.93 -10.75 -9.58
CA ALA A 2 -12.34 -11.12 -9.43
C ALA A 2 -12.69 -11.15 -7.93
N LEU A 3 -13.80 -10.52 -7.57
CA LEU A 3 -14.34 -10.62 -6.22
C LEU A 3 -15.06 -11.97 -6.02
N PRO A 4 -15.09 -12.52 -4.80
CA PRO A 4 -15.88 -13.69 -4.47
C PRO A 4 -17.37 -13.46 -4.77
N GLU A 5 -18.05 -14.46 -5.32
CA GLU A 5 -19.48 -14.34 -5.69
C GLU A 5 -20.39 -13.91 -4.52
N PRO A 6 -20.22 -14.42 -3.27
CA PRO A 6 -21.01 -13.96 -2.14
C PRO A 6 -20.89 -12.45 -1.89
N VAL A 7 -19.66 -11.88 -2.04
CA VAL A 7 -19.41 -10.44 -1.88
C VAL A 7 -20.13 -9.65 -2.97
N LEU A 8 -20.12 -10.14 -4.22
CA LEU A 8 -20.82 -9.47 -5.33
C LEU A 8 -22.33 -9.46 -5.13
N ARG A 9 -22.88 -10.57 -4.62
CA ARG A 9 -24.33 -10.68 -4.31
C ARG A 9 -24.73 -9.72 -3.20
N GLN A 10 -23.99 -9.71 -2.09
CA GLN A 10 -24.22 -8.78 -0.99
C GLN A 10 -24.13 -7.32 -1.47
N ALA A 11 -23.11 -6.96 -2.23
CA ALA A 11 -22.98 -5.61 -2.79
C ALA A 11 -24.17 -5.22 -3.68
N ALA A 12 -24.70 -6.17 -4.48
CA ALA A 12 -25.87 -5.92 -5.32
C ALA A 12 -27.15 -5.69 -4.50
N GLU A 13 -27.34 -6.43 -3.42
CA GLU A 13 -28.47 -6.28 -2.49
C GLU A 13 -28.38 -4.94 -1.75
N GLU A 14 -27.23 -4.62 -1.18
CA GLU A 14 -27.00 -3.37 -0.44
C GLU A 14 -26.99 -2.12 -1.34
N MET A 15 -26.84 -2.30 -2.66
CA MET A 15 -26.94 -1.22 -3.63
C MET A 15 -28.35 -0.67 -3.75
N LEU A 16 -29.37 -1.45 -3.43
CA LEU A 16 -30.76 -1.02 -3.49
C LEU A 16 -31.28 -0.57 -2.14
N ASP A 17 -30.98 -1.30 -1.09
CA ASP A 17 -31.46 -1.02 0.26
C ASP A 17 -30.52 -1.62 1.32
N TRP A 18 -29.65 -0.80 1.88
CA TRP A 18 -28.73 -1.27 2.90
C TRP A 18 -29.49 -1.53 4.22
N HIS A 19 -29.64 -2.81 4.55
CA HIS A 19 -30.20 -3.32 5.81
C HIS A 19 -31.58 -2.70 6.19
N GLY A 20 -32.43 -2.43 5.21
CA GLY A 20 -33.77 -1.86 5.45
C GLY A 20 -33.76 -0.37 5.78
N SER A 21 -32.66 0.32 5.50
CA SER A 21 -32.54 1.78 5.73
C SER A 21 -33.33 2.63 4.75
N GLY A 22 -33.80 2.04 3.64
CA GLY A 22 -34.41 2.76 2.52
C GLY A 22 -33.41 3.54 1.67
N MET A 23 -32.09 3.31 1.86
CA MET A 23 -31.04 3.99 1.11
C MET A 23 -30.07 2.96 0.50
N SER A 24 -29.56 3.29 -0.68
CA SER A 24 -28.38 2.65 -1.25
C SER A 24 -27.13 3.00 -0.43
N VAL A 25 -26.17 2.08 -0.36
CA VAL A 25 -24.83 2.39 0.16
C VAL A 25 -24.20 3.60 -0.56
N MET A 26 -24.49 3.78 -1.85
CA MET A 26 -23.97 4.89 -2.66
C MET A 26 -24.59 6.26 -2.31
N GLU A 27 -25.74 6.29 -1.64
CA GLU A 27 -26.47 7.51 -1.32
C GLU A 27 -26.17 8.02 0.10
N MET A 28 -25.44 7.24 0.90
CA MET A 28 -25.18 7.54 2.30
C MET A 28 -24.26 8.76 2.46
N SER A 29 -24.62 9.63 3.39
CA SER A 29 -23.68 10.65 3.88
C SER A 29 -22.57 10.00 4.67
N HIS A 30 -21.30 10.40 4.42
CA HIS A 30 -20.15 9.95 5.21
C HIS A 30 -20.24 10.31 6.70
N ARG A 31 -21.17 11.19 7.08
CA ARG A 31 -21.47 11.57 8.47
C ARG A 31 -22.72 10.85 9.03
N GLY A 32 -23.39 10.05 8.20
CA GLY A 32 -24.52 9.23 8.65
C GLY A 32 -24.06 8.05 9.49
N LYS A 33 -24.87 7.63 10.44
CA LYS A 33 -24.56 6.50 11.35
C LYS A 33 -24.34 5.20 10.59
N GLU A 34 -25.02 5.01 9.48
CA GLU A 34 -24.92 3.84 8.60
C GLU A 34 -23.52 3.77 7.98
N PHE A 35 -23.04 4.85 7.35
CA PHE A 35 -21.71 4.91 6.78
C PHE A 35 -20.61 4.81 7.84
N ILE A 36 -20.81 5.47 8.98
CA ILE A 36 -19.87 5.39 10.12
C ILE A 36 -19.71 3.94 10.59
N SER A 37 -20.80 3.16 10.64
CA SER A 37 -20.72 1.74 11.03
C SER A 37 -19.96 0.89 10.00
N ILE A 38 -20.19 1.11 8.71
CA ILE A 38 -19.47 0.43 7.62
C ILE A 38 -17.96 0.75 7.70
N HIS A 39 -17.62 2.03 7.88
CA HIS A 39 -16.22 2.46 7.99
C HIS A 39 -15.53 1.84 9.21
N ALA A 40 -16.19 1.88 10.37
CA ALA A 40 -15.64 1.33 11.61
C ALA A 40 -15.44 -0.19 11.52
N GLU A 41 -16.38 -0.92 10.91
CA GLU A 41 -16.24 -2.35 10.67
C GLU A 41 -15.08 -2.66 9.72
N ALA A 42 -14.98 -1.95 8.60
CA ALA A 42 -13.89 -2.12 7.64
C ALA A 42 -12.52 -1.86 8.28
N GLU A 43 -12.39 -0.81 9.08
CA GLU A 43 -11.16 -0.51 9.83
C GLU A 43 -10.83 -1.62 10.83
N SER A 44 -11.83 -2.06 11.62
CA SER A 44 -11.65 -3.12 12.62
C SER A 44 -11.20 -4.43 11.99
N LEU A 45 -11.84 -4.85 10.91
CA LEU A 45 -11.48 -6.08 10.19
C LEU A 45 -10.08 -6.02 9.59
N LEU A 46 -9.68 -4.89 9.00
CA LEU A 46 -8.33 -4.72 8.48
C LEU A 46 -7.28 -4.75 9.58
N ARG A 47 -7.55 -4.12 10.73
CA ARG A 47 -6.67 -4.17 11.91
C ARG A 47 -6.50 -5.58 12.44
N GLU A 48 -7.58 -6.34 12.50
CA GLU A 48 -7.57 -7.75 12.93
C GLU A 48 -6.78 -8.62 11.96
N LEU A 49 -7.14 -8.60 10.66
CA LEU A 49 -6.55 -9.45 9.63
C LEU A 49 -5.05 -9.21 9.42
N LEU A 50 -4.60 -7.96 9.55
CA LEU A 50 -3.20 -7.58 9.38
C LEU A 50 -2.45 -7.42 10.70
N ALA A 51 -3.11 -7.68 11.84
CA ALA A 51 -2.55 -7.48 13.18
C ALA A 51 -1.91 -6.08 13.33
N VAL A 52 -2.60 -5.03 12.85
CA VAL A 52 -2.07 -3.65 12.82
C VAL A 52 -1.85 -3.13 14.23
N PRO A 53 -0.62 -2.76 14.61
CA PRO A 53 -0.34 -2.26 15.96
C PRO A 53 -1.08 -0.94 16.26
N ALA A 54 -1.30 -0.65 17.55
CA ALA A 54 -2.06 0.51 18.00
C ALA A 54 -1.43 1.87 17.61
N ASN A 55 -0.09 1.88 17.44
CA ASN A 55 0.67 3.06 17.01
C ASN A 55 0.70 3.25 15.48
N TYR A 56 -0.24 2.65 14.77
CA TYR A 56 -0.43 2.87 13.32
C TYR A 56 -1.81 3.46 13.05
N LYS A 57 -1.84 4.39 12.11
CA LYS A 57 -3.08 4.90 11.53
C LYS A 57 -3.41 4.10 10.28
N LEU A 58 -4.70 3.79 10.12
CA LEU A 58 -5.24 3.19 8.92
C LEU A 58 -6.11 4.23 8.23
N LEU A 59 -5.79 4.53 6.98
CA LEU A 59 -6.46 5.56 6.20
C LEU A 59 -7.10 4.94 4.95
N PHE A 60 -8.31 5.40 4.65
CA PHE A 60 -9.00 5.11 3.40
C PHE A 60 -8.91 6.34 2.51
N MET A 61 -8.22 6.23 1.40
CA MET A 61 -7.90 7.34 0.52
C MET A 61 -8.38 7.07 -0.90
N GLN A 62 -8.30 8.09 -1.73
CA GLN A 62 -8.50 8.01 -3.18
C GLN A 62 -7.14 8.11 -3.89
N GLY A 63 -7.12 7.94 -5.21
CA GLY A 63 -5.92 8.17 -6.05
C GLY A 63 -5.21 6.89 -6.47
N GLY A 64 -5.49 5.77 -5.84
CA GLY A 64 -4.83 4.49 -6.10
C GLY A 64 -3.34 4.54 -5.77
N ALA A 65 -2.63 3.43 -5.99
CA ALA A 65 -1.19 3.37 -5.77
C ALA A 65 -0.39 4.38 -6.62
N ILE A 66 -0.91 4.80 -7.76
CA ILE A 66 -0.27 5.84 -8.58
C ILE A 66 -0.31 7.20 -7.87
N GLY A 67 -1.40 7.52 -7.19
CA GLY A 67 -1.49 8.71 -6.35
C GLY A 67 -0.48 8.66 -5.19
N GLU A 68 -0.32 7.49 -4.57
CA GLU A 68 0.62 7.30 -3.47
C GLU A 68 2.09 7.47 -3.89
N ASN A 69 2.44 7.23 -5.15
CA ASN A 69 3.79 7.50 -5.64
C ASN A 69 4.20 8.98 -5.49
N ALA A 70 3.23 9.90 -5.47
CA ALA A 70 3.43 11.32 -5.19
C ALA A 70 3.23 11.65 -3.69
N ILE A 71 2.18 11.10 -3.09
CA ILE A 71 1.81 11.39 -1.70
C ILE A 71 2.89 10.93 -0.72
N VAL A 72 3.49 9.77 -0.96
CA VAL A 72 4.58 9.22 -0.13
C VAL A 72 5.76 10.20 -0.04
N PRO A 73 6.43 10.61 -1.13
CA PRO A 73 7.52 11.57 -1.00
C PRO A 73 7.09 12.91 -0.41
N MET A 74 5.90 13.41 -0.74
CA MET A 74 5.39 14.68 -0.19
C MET A 74 5.25 14.66 1.33
N ASN A 75 5.01 13.51 1.94
CA ASN A 75 4.81 13.37 3.39
C ASN A 75 6.02 12.75 4.10
N MET A 76 6.65 11.74 3.51
CA MET A 76 7.69 10.96 4.18
C MET A 76 9.09 11.59 4.10
N LEU A 77 9.31 12.59 3.25
CA LEU A 77 10.61 13.29 3.19
C LEU A 77 10.94 14.05 4.48
N ARG A 78 9.96 14.67 5.13
CA ARG A 78 10.09 15.30 6.46
C ARG A 78 11.34 16.20 6.59
N GLY A 79 11.61 16.99 5.55
CA GLY A 79 12.77 17.88 5.49
C GLY A 79 14.05 17.24 4.97
N LYS A 80 14.13 15.96 4.77
CA LYS A 80 15.22 15.29 4.05
C LYS A 80 15.04 15.44 2.53
N THR A 81 16.13 15.25 1.78
CA THR A 81 16.18 15.54 0.34
C THR A 81 16.36 14.29 -0.53
N SER A 82 16.55 13.12 0.08
CA SER A 82 16.79 11.86 -0.63
C SER A 82 15.97 10.72 -0.06
N ALA A 83 15.66 9.75 -0.91
CA ALA A 83 15.03 8.49 -0.53
C ALA A 83 15.61 7.33 -1.35
N ASP A 84 15.65 6.14 -0.75
CA ASP A 84 16.12 4.93 -1.38
C ASP A 84 14.97 4.17 -2.03
N TYR A 85 15.22 3.63 -3.21
CA TYR A 85 14.26 2.81 -3.94
C TYR A 85 14.92 1.54 -4.46
N VAL A 86 14.17 0.44 -4.45
CA VAL A 86 14.61 -0.82 -5.08
C VAL A 86 13.83 -1.01 -6.37
N ASP A 87 14.56 -1.09 -7.48
CA ASP A 87 14.01 -1.26 -8.81
C ASP A 87 13.87 -2.75 -9.14
N THR A 88 12.66 -3.29 -8.96
CA THR A 88 12.33 -4.70 -9.17
C THR A 88 11.41 -4.96 -10.37
N GLY A 89 10.94 -3.90 -11.05
CA GLY A 89 10.08 -4.08 -12.23
C GLY A 89 9.32 -2.81 -12.63
N GLU A 90 8.18 -2.99 -13.25
CA GLU A 90 7.42 -1.88 -13.85
C GLU A 90 6.77 -0.95 -12.82
N TRP A 91 6.35 -1.48 -11.68
CA TRP A 91 5.70 -0.66 -10.65
C TRP A 91 6.72 0.15 -9.86
N SER A 92 7.82 -0.46 -9.45
CA SER A 92 8.93 0.25 -8.80
C SER A 92 9.52 1.33 -9.69
N LYS A 93 9.65 1.12 -11.01
CA LYS A 93 10.09 2.16 -11.97
C LYS A 93 9.15 3.37 -11.97
N LYS A 94 7.83 3.13 -11.91
CA LYS A 94 6.85 4.24 -11.85
C LYS A 94 6.99 5.04 -10.56
N SER A 95 7.17 4.35 -9.42
CA SER A 95 7.41 4.99 -8.14
C SER A 95 8.70 5.83 -8.14
N ILE A 96 9.80 5.26 -8.67
CA ILE A 96 11.09 5.96 -8.84
C ILE A 96 10.94 7.22 -9.69
N LYS A 97 10.26 7.08 -10.85
CA LYS A 97 10.06 8.21 -11.77
C LYS A 97 9.24 9.33 -11.12
N GLU A 98 8.20 8.99 -10.36
CA GLU A 98 7.37 9.98 -9.70
C GLU A 98 8.13 10.65 -8.55
N ALA A 99 8.79 9.87 -7.69
CA ALA A 99 9.57 10.38 -6.56
C ALA A 99 10.68 11.34 -6.98
N GLY A 100 11.28 11.12 -8.16
CA GLY A 100 12.31 12.00 -8.73
C GLY A 100 11.84 13.44 -9.02
N LYS A 101 10.53 13.72 -8.92
CA LYS A 101 9.99 15.09 -8.99
C LYS A 101 10.05 15.81 -7.65
N TYR A 102 10.23 15.10 -6.55
CA TYR A 102 10.15 15.61 -5.17
C TYR A 102 11.48 15.53 -4.42
N CYS A 103 12.32 14.53 -4.76
CA CYS A 103 13.58 14.30 -4.06
C CYS A 103 14.63 13.68 -4.98
N THR A 104 15.88 13.63 -4.47
CA THR A 104 16.92 12.79 -5.08
C THR A 104 16.63 11.33 -4.78
N VAL A 105 16.43 10.55 -5.83
CA VAL A 105 16.22 9.10 -5.70
C VAL A 105 17.55 8.38 -5.80
N ASN A 106 17.92 7.64 -4.75
CA ASN A 106 18.98 6.65 -4.79
C ASN A 106 18.37 5.29 -5.15
N VAL A 107 18.74 4.73 -6.29
CA VAL A 107 18.35 3.36 -6.65
C VAL A 107 19.31 2.41 -5.93
N ALA A 108 18.91 1.98 -4.73
CA ALA A 108 19.75 1.17 -3.85
C ALA A 108 20.10 -0.20 -4.46
N ALA A 109 19.19 -0.77 -5.24
CA ALA A 109 19.43 -1.99 -6.02
C ALA A 109 18.50 -2.04 -7.24
N SER A 110 18.88 -2.77 -8.28
CA SER A 110 18.06 -2.95 -9.49
C SER A 110 18.17 -4.38 -10.03
N GLY A 111 17.01 -4.98 -10.31
CA GLY A 111 16.89 -6.26 -11.00
C GLY A 111 17.11 -6.19 -12.51
N LYS A 112 17.40 -5.00 -13.06
CA LYS A 112 17.51 -4.77 -14.52
C LYS A 112 18.51 -5.69 -15.21
N ALA A 113 19.68 -5.89 -14.60
CA ALA A 113 20.73 -6.75 -15.17
C ALA A 113 20.28 -8.21 -15.31
N GLY A 114 19.39 -8.67 -14.42
CA GLY A 114 18.78 -10.00 -14.46
C GLY A 114 17.45 -10.06 -15.22
N GLY A 115 17.08 -9.02 -15.97
CA GLY A 115 15.81 -8.97 -16.70
C GLY A 115 14.58 -8.91 -15.81
N TYR A 116 14.73 -8.47 -14.56
CA TYR A 116 13.63 -8.39 -13.55
C TYR A 116 12.99 -9.76 -13.25
N THR A 117 13.80 -10.81 -13.21
CA THR A 117 13.33 -12.17 -12.90
C THR A 117 13.48 -12.54 -11.41
N SER A 118 14.16 -11.70 -10.63
CA SER A 118 14.41 -11.89 -9.20
C SER A 118 14.64 -10.56 -8.50
N ILE A 119 14.48 -10.57 -7.17
CA ILE A 119 14.89 -9.45 -6.32
C ILE A 119 16.41 -9.51 -6.17
N PRO A 120 17.13 -8.40 -6.31
CA PRO A 120 18.55 -8.35 -6.01
C PRO A 120 18.83 -8.82 -4.57
N PRO A 121 19.88 -9.61 -4.32
CA PRO A 121 20.22 -10.05 -2.98
C PRO A 121 20.51 -8.86 -2.06
N PHE A 122 20.07 -8.95 -0.80
CA PHE A 122 20.05 -7.81 0.13
C PHE A 122 21.44 -7.24 0.41
N ASP A 123 22.46 -8.08 0.45
CA ASP A 123 23.87 -7.70 0.65
C ASP A 123 24.44 -6.84 -0.48
N ALA A 124 23.80 -6.86 -1.65
CA ALA A 124 24.16 -6.01 -2.79
C ALA A 124 23.48 -4.61 -2.76
N TRP A 125 22.55 -4.36 -1.82
CA TRP A 125 21.86 -3.09 -1.75
C TRP A 125 22.78 -1.99 -1.22
N LYS A 126 22.75 -0.83 -1.87
CA LYS A 126 23.50 0.37 -1.49
C LYS A 126 22.58 1.39 -0.85
N LEU A 127 22.18 1.10 0.39
CA LEU A 127 21.30 1.97 1.16
C LEU A 127 22.05 3.21 1.67
N ASP A 128 21.37 4.36 1.65
CA ASP A 128 21.84 5.59 2.30
C ASP A 128 21.24 5.66 3.72
N PRO A 129 22.06 5.61 4.78
CA PRO A 129 21.58 5.69 6.16
C PRO A 129 20.90 7.04 6.48
N ASN A 130 21.09 8.06 5.63
CA ASN A 130 20.47 9.37 5.76
C ASN A 130 19.21 9.53 4.91
N ALA A 131 18.84 8.53 4.11
CA ALA A 131 17.61 8.58 3.32
C ALA A 131 16.38 8.84 4.20
N ALA A 132 15.36 9.46 3.62
CA ALA A 132 14.09 9.69 4.32
C ALA A 132 13.34 8.38 4.57
N TYR A 133 13.38 7.48 3.61
CA TYR A 133 12.77 6.15 3.65
C TYR A 133 13.41 5.25 2.59
N VAL A 134 13.17 3.95 2.72
CA VAL A 134 13.46 2.95 1.69
C VAL A 134 12.14 2.47 1.11
N HIS A 135 11.98 2.52 -0.20
CA HIS A 135 10.75 2.10 -0.88
C HIS A 135 10.94 0.80 -1.65
N ILE A 136 10.01 -0.12 -1.48
CA ILE A 136 9.90 -1.36 -2.25
C ILE A 136 8.51 -1.51 -2.87
N CYS A 137 8.43 -2.17 -4.01
CA CYS A 137 7.19 -2.76 -4.50
C CYS A 137 7.19 -4.23 -4.09
N SER A 138 6.33 -4.60 -3.13
CA SER A 138 6.38 -5.93 -2.51
C SER A 138 6.04 -7.06 -3.48
N ASN A 139 5.24 -6.76 -4.52
CA ASN A 139 4.96 -7.68 -5.62
C ASN A 139 4.81 -6.94 -6.94
N GLU A 140 5.71 -7.21 -7.87
CA GLU A 140 5.69 -6.72 -9.24
C GLU A 140 4.72 -7.57 -10.08
N THR A 141 3.45 -7.19 -10.10
CA THR A 141 2.36 -7.96 -10.69
C THR A 141 2.57 -8.35 -12.15
N ILE A 142 3.29 -7.52 -12.92
CA ILE A 142 3.56 -7.76 -14.35
C ILE A 142 4.70 -8.77 -14.51
N GLY A 143 5.80 -8.56 -13.77
CA GLY A 143 6.98 -9.41 -13.85
C GLY A 143 6.91 -10.69 -13.01
N GLY A 144 5.98 -10.74 -12.05
CA GLY A 144 5.82 -11.89 -11.16
C GLY A 144 6.93 -12.02 -10.10
N VAL A 145 7.59 -10.91 -9.76
CA VAL A 145 8.64 -10.89 -8.72
C VAL A 145 8.02 -10.42 -7.41
N GLU A 146 8.13 -11.22 -6.37
CA GLU A 146 7.53 -10.97 -5.06
C GLU A 146 8.55 -11.14 -3.94
N TYR A 147 8.46 -10.26 -2.92
CA TYR A 147 9.21 -10.39 -1.69
C TYR A 147 8.54 -11.39 -0.75
N HIS A 148 9.24 -12.48 -0.44
CA HIS A 148 8.84 -13.46 0.58
C HIS A 148 9.55 -13.22 1.92
N TRP A 149 10.16 -12.06 2.09
CA TRP A 149 10.89 -11.63 3.27
C TRP A 149 10.83 -10.10 3.39
N THR A 150 11.00 -9.57 4.60
CA THR A 150 11.03 -8.12 4.84
C THR A 150 12.48 -7.65 4.94
N PRO A 151 12.92 -6.66 4.16
CA PRO A 151 14.27 -6.10 4.25
C PRO A 151 14.51 -5.44 5.62
N GLU A 152 15.66 -5.71 6.23
CA GLU A 152 16.09 -5.10 7.49
C GLU A 152 16.88 -3.82 7.19
N VAL A 153 16.19 -2.73 6.92
CA VAL A 153 16.78 -1.45 6.46
C VAL A 153 17.26 -0.54 7.60
N GLY A 154 17.39 -1.07 8.81
CA GLY A 154 17.88 -0.34 9.97
C GLY A 154 16.87 0.69 10.52
N SER A 155 17.35 1.89 10.84
CA SER A 155 16.50 2.96 11.41
C SER A 155 15.72 3.77 10.37
N VAL A 156 16.02 3.59 9.09
CA VAL A 156 15.32 4.27 8.00
C VAL A 156 13.94 3.61 7.80
N PRO A 157 12.82 4.35 7.75
CA PRO A 157 11.50 3.77 7.55
C PRO A 157 11.40 2.97 6.25
N LEU A 158 10.87 1.75 6.32
CA LEU A 158 10.53 0.97 5.13
C LEU A 158 9.14 1.34 4.64
N VAL A 159 9.01 1.66 3.37
CA VAL A 159 7.74 1.96 2.68
C VAL A 159 7.48 0.89 1.64
N ALA A 160 6.27 0.33 1.62
CA ALA A 160 5.93 -0.73 0.68
C ALA A 160 4.64 -0.46 -0.10
N ASP A 161 4.71 -0.57 -1.43
CA ASP A 161 3.54 -0.79 -2.27
C ASP A 161 3.16 -2.27 -2.19
N MET A 162 2.03 -2.56 -1.56
CA MET A 162 1.47 -3.90 -1.43
C MET A 162 0.17 -4.07 -2.23
N SER A 163 -0.10 -3.24 -3.23
CA SER A 163 -1.37 -3.24 -3.97
C SER A 163 -1.80 -4.61 -4.47
N SER A 164 -0.86 -5.46 -4.87
CA SER A 164 -1.18 -6.75 -5.49
C SER A 164 -1.12 -7.95 -4.54
N ASN A 165 -0.53 -7.82 -3.37
CA ASN A 165 -0.37 -8.94 -2.43
C ASN A 165 -0.78 -8.64 -0.98
N ILE A 166 -1.26 -7.44 -0.66
CA ILE A 166 -1.84 -7.18 0.67
C ILE A 166 -3.00 -8.15 0.94
N LEU A 167 -3.07 -8.71 2.15
CA LEU A 167 -4.03 -9.74 2.56
C LEU A 167 -3.91 -11.09 1.80
N SER A 168 -2.87 -11.31 1.00
CA SER A 168 -2.61 -12.63 0.39
C SER A 168 -1.89 -13.59 1.33
N GLY A 169 -1.26 -13.06 2.36
CA GLY A 169 -0.53 -13.80 3.39
C GLY A 169 -0.22 -12.94 4.60
N PRO A 170 0.40 -13.51 5.65
CA PRO A 170 0.78 -12.77 6.84
C PRO A 170 1.80 -11.67 6.55
N VAL A 171 1.61 -10.51 7.19
CA VAL A 171 2.55 -9.38 7.13
C VAL A 171 2.82 -8.90 8.55
N ASP A 172 4.08 -8.74 8.92
CA ASP A 172 4.45 -8.06 10.15
C ASP A 172 4.49 -6.55 9.91
N VAL A 173 3.36 -5.89 10.16
CA VAL A 173 3.19 -4.45 9.94
C VAL A 173 4.22 -3.62 10.73
N SER A 174 4.69 -4.12 11.89
CA SER A 174 5.62 -3.40 12.76
C SER A 174 6.99 -3.12 12.10
N LYS A 175 7.34 -3.85 11.06
CA LYS A 175 8.57 -3.66 10.28
C LYS A 175 8.52 -2.52 9.27
N TYR A 176 7.36 -1.92 9.07
CA TYR A 176 7.16 -0.89 8.06
C TYR A 176 6.88 0.47 8.71
N GLY A 177 7.39 1.53 8.12
CA GLY A 177 6.98 2.89 8.43
C GLY A 177 5.67 3.25 7.74
N LEU A 178 5.46 2.70 6.52
CA LEU A 178 4.24 2.90 5.75
C LEU A 178 4.01 1.72 4.79
N ILE A 179 2.78 1.23 4.76
CA ILE A 179 2.27 0.30 3.74
C ILE A 179 1.14 0.98 3.00
N TYR A 180 1.09 0.87 1.68
CA TYR A 180 -0.06 1.31 0.91
C TYR A 180 -0.46 0.30 -0.15
N GLY A 181 -1.72 0.38 -0.60
CA GLY A 181 -2.22 -0.48 -1.65
C GLY A 181 -3.48 0.05 -2.31
N GLY A 182 -3.49 0.09 -3.64
CA GLY A 182 -4.70 0.30 -4.42
C GLY A 182 -5.56 -0.97 -4.39
N ALA A 183 -6.85 -0.82 -4.06
CA ALA A 183 -7.72 -1.95 -3.78
C ALA A 183 -8.01 -2.88 -4.97
N GLN A 184 -7.97 -2.36 -6.20
CA GLN A 184 -8.42 -3.03 -7.42
C GLN A 184 -7.70 -4.35 -7.77
N LYS A 185 -6.61 -4.67 -7.08
CA LYS A 185 -5.88 -5.91 -7.34
C LYS A 185 -6.31 -7.03 -6.39
N ASN A 186 -6.05 -6.92 -5.09
CA ASN A 186 -6.27 -8.03 -4.16
C ASN A 186 -7.32 -7.75 -3.07
N ILE A 187 -7.61 -6.48 -2.74
CA ILE A 187 -8.52 -6.16 -1.64
C ILE A 187 -9.98 -6.07 -2.10
N GLY A 188 -10.24 -5.37 -3.22
CA GLY A 188 -11.63 -5.07 -3.60
C GLY A 188 -11.75 -4.31 -4.92
N PRO A 189 -12.81 -3.53 -5.11
CA PRO A 189 -13.03 -2.74 -6.34
C PRO A 189 -12.07 -1.55 -6.42
N ALA A 190 -11.90 -1.03 -7.64
CA ALA A 190 -11.15 0.21 -7.88
C ALA A 190 -11.82 1.42 -7.19
N GLY A 191 -11.01 2.43 -6.87
CA GLY A 191 -11.48 3.69 -6.28
C GLY A 191 -11.05 3.89 -4.82
N LEU A 192 -10.60 2.84 -4.16
CA LEU A 192 -10.11 2.88 -2.80
C LEU A 192 -8.60 2.63 -2.75
N THR A 193 -7.91 3.38 -1.90
CA THR A 193 -6.52 3.15 -1.51
C THR A 193 -6.46 2.98 -0.01
N ILE A 194 -5.75 1.96 0.47
CA ILE A 194 -5.49 1.76 1.88
C ILE A 194 -4.08 2.21 2.18
N VAL A 195 -3.92 2.98 3.26
CA VAL A 195 -2.62 3.40 3.79
C VAL A 195 -2.56 3.01 5.26
N ILE A 196 -1.52 2.31 5.65
CA ILE A 196 -1.20 1.95 7.04
C ILE A 196 0.12 2.64 7.35
N VAL A 197 0.09 3.64 8.23
CA VAL A 197 1.26 4.47 8.53
C VAL A 197 1.51 4.54 10.02
N ARG A 198 2.78 4.40 10.41
CA ARG A 198 3.21 4.57 11.80
C ARG A 198 3.03 6.02 12.24
N ASP A 199 2.70 6.26 13.49
CA ASP A 199 2.30 7.57 14.00
C ASP A 199 3.45 8.44 14.57
N ASP A 200 4.73 8.06 14.31
CA ASP A 200 5.96 8.79 14.68
C ASP A 200 6.49 9.76 13.60
#